data_f5c87cbc2f524ad09dbd4809c58919be
#
_entry.id   f5c87cbc2f524ad09dbd4809c58919be
#
_cell.length_a   1.000
_cell.length_b   1.000
_cell.length_c   1.000
_cell.angle_alpha   90.00
_cell.angle_beta   90.00
_cell.angle_gamma   90.00
#
_symmetry.space_group_name_H-M   'P 1'
#
loop_
_entity.id
_entity.type
_entity.pdbx_description
1 polymer ?
#
loop_
_entity_poly.entity_id
_entity_poly.type
_entity_poly.pdbx_seq_one_letter_code
_entity_poly.pdbx_strand_id
1 'polypeptide(L)'
;MRLLAVLLVALSGCAYLGLQTADTFNQKLAYAYGQVTAARKGATSVITASCPTPEQTQACKSAVADGKHVQAMADEARQGLDLAKTYAAAGNLQQANVQLQLESAALSALQAYLLSKGVN
;
A
#
# COMPACT_ATOMS: atom_id res chain seq x y z
N MET A 1 14.42 -24.71 -16.66
CA MET A 1 13.01 -24.36 -16.68
C MET A 1 12.61 -23.31 -15.62
N ARG A 2 13.08 -23.42 -14.39
CA ARG A 2 12.77 -22.42 -13.35
C ARG A 2 13.36 -21.05 -13.63
N LEU A 3 14.55 -20.99 -14.20
CA LEU A 3 15.21 -19.74 -14.60
C LEU A 3 14.48 -19.03 -15.75
N LEU A 4 13.90 -19.79 -16.67
CA LEU A 4 13.15 -19.24 -17.79
C LEU A 4 11.81 -18.64 -17.34
N ALA A 5 11.16 -19.27 -16.36
CA ALA A 5 9.91 -18.75 -15.78
C ALA A 5 10.15 -17.44 -15.02
N VAL A 6 11.25 -17.35 -14.27
CA VAL A 6 11.63 -16.12 -13.56
C VAL A 6 11.95 -14.99 -14.54
N LEU A 7 12.62 -15.32 -15.64
CA LEU A 7 12.95 -14.34 -16.69
C LEU A 7 11.69 -13.81 -17.38
N LEU A 8 10.70 -14.67 -17.63
CA LEU A 8 9.44 -14.29 -18.25
C LEU A 8 8.61 -13.37 -17.33
N VAL A 9 8.62 -13.62 -16.03
CA VAL A 9 7.94 -12.76 -15.06
C VAL A 9 8.62 -11.39 -14.97
N ALA A 10 9.95 -11.35 -15.01
CA ALA A 10 10.70 -10.08 -15.02
C ALA A 10 10.44 -9.27 -16.29
N LEU A 11 10.38 -9.94 -17.45
CA LEU A 11 10.10 -9.30 -18.73
C LEU A 11 8.65 -8.77 -18.81
N SER A 12 7.68 -9.50 -18.29
CA SER A 12 6.30 -9.03 -18.22
C SER A 12 6.14 -7.83 -17.30
N GLY A 13 6.89 -7.77 -16.20
CA GLY A 13 6.91 -6.62 -15.29
C GLY A 13 7.47 -5.36 -15.96
N CYS A 14 8.56 -5.47 -16.72
CA CYS A 14 9.17 -4.35 -17.42
C CYS A 14 8.29 -3.85 -18.59
N ALA A 15 7.69 -4.75 -19.36
CA ALA A 15 6.76 -4.41 -20.43
C ALA A 15 5.50 -3.71 -19.88
N TYR A 16 5.05 -4.14 -18.70
CA TYR A 16 3.88 -3.56 -18.04
C TYR A 16 4.13 -2.12 -17.59
N LEU A 17 5.35 -1.81 -17.15
CA LEU A 17 5.73 -0.46 -16.71
C LEU A 17 5.94 0.51 -17.88
N GLY A 18 6.34 0.03 -19.06
CA GLY A 18 6.62 0.86 -20.22
C GLY A 18 5.41 1.22 -21.08
N LEU A 19 4.30 0.51 -20.93
CA LEU A 19 3.10 0.63 -21.79
C LEU A 19 1.86 1.09 -21.03
N GLN A 20 2.04 1.92 -20.00
CA GLN A 20 0.91 2.38 -19.19
C GLN A 20 0.03 3.37 -19.94
N THR A 21 -1.20 2.95 -20.20
CA THR A 21 -2.28 3.80 -20.68
C THR A 21 -3.01 4.44 -19.49
N ALA A 22 -3.88 5.43 -19.77
CA ALA A 22 -4.72 6.05 -18.73
C ALA A 22 -5.59 5.00 -18.01
N ASP A 23 -6.11 3.99 -18.73
CA ASP A 23 -6.91 2.92 -18.13
C ASP A 23 -6.09 2.06 -17.19
N THR A 24 -4.85 1.72 -17.55
CA THR A 24 -3.92 0.97 -16.70
C THR A 24 -3.58 1.77 -15.44
N PHE A 25 -3.34 3.08 -15.57
CA PHE A 25 -3.11 3.97 -14.44
C PHE A 25 -4.30 3.94 -13.48
N ASN A 26 -5.53 4.09 -13.98
CA ASN A 26 -6.73 4.10 -13.16
C ASN A 26 -6.94 2.77 -12.43
N GLN A 27 -6.66 1.64 -13.08
CA GLN A 27 -6.75 0.31 -12.46
C GLN A 27 -5.74 0.17 -11.33
N LYS A 28 -4.50 0.58 -11.54
CA LYS A 28 -3.45 0.54 -10.52
C LYS A 28 -3.75 1.49 -9.37
N LEU A 29 -4.28 2.67 -9.68
CA LEU A 29 -4.69 3.65 -8.68
C LEU A 29 -5.79 3.07 -7.78
N ALA A 30 -6.81 2.47 -8.37
CA ALA A 30 -7.90 1.83 -7.63
C ALA A 30 -7.39 0.70 -6.74
N TYR A 31 -6.47 -0.13 -7.25
CA TYR A 31 -5.82 -1.18 -6.48
C TYR A 31 -5.06 -0.61 -5.28
N ALA A 32 -4.30 0.47 -5.49
CA ALA A 32 -3.54 1.12 -4.44
C ALA A 32 -4.44 1.71 -3.34
N TYR A 33 -5.55 2.33 -3.70
CA TYR A 33 -6.55 2.78 -2.73
C TYR A 33 -7.14 1.61 -1.93
N GLY A 34 -7.36 0.48 -2.59
CA GLY A 34 -7.78 -0.76 -1.92
C GLY A 34 -6.75 -1.23 -0.89
N GLN A 35 -5.47 -1.13 -1.20
CA GLN A 35 -4.39 -1.46 -0.26
C GLN A 35 -4.37 -0.51 0.95
N VAL A 36 -4.64 0.78 0.78
CA VAL A 36 -4.78 1.74 1.88
C VAL A 36 -5.91 1.29 2.82
N THR A 37 -7.06 0.94 2.27
CA THR A 37 -8.21 0.46 3.04
C THR A 37 -7.85 -0.83 3.79
N ALA A 38 -7.20 -1.78 3.14
CA ALA A 38 -6.77 -3.04 3.76
C ALA A 38 -5.77 -2.78 4.90
N ALA A 39 -4.83 -1.85 4.73
CA ALA A 39 -3.88 -1.47 5.77
C ALA A 39 -4.59 -0.89 7.00
N ARG A 40 -5.59 -0.04 6.80
CA ARG A 40 -6.40 0.52 7.90
C ARG A 40 -7.14 -0.57 8.67
N LYS A 41 -7.72 -1.52 7.96
CA LYS A 41 -8.38 -2.68 8.57
C LYS A 41 -7.38 -3.53 9.36
N GLY A 42 -6.18 -3.72 8.81
CA GLY A 42 -5.09 -4.42 9.48
C GLY A 42 -4.70 -3.75 10.78
N ALA A 43 -4.58 -2.43 10.81
CA ALA A 43 -4.30 -1.67 12.03
C ALA A 43 -5.37 -1.88 13.09
N THR A 44 -6.64 -1.85 12.71
CA THR A 44 -7.77 -2.11 13.62
C THR A 44 -7.70 -3.54 14.16
N SER A 45 -7.37 -4.51 13.32
CA SER A 45 -7.24 -5.92 13.72
C SER A 45 -6.15 -6.13 14.76
N VAL A 46 -5.00 -5.47 14.61
CA VAL A 46 -3.90 -5.54 15.59
C VAL A 46 -4.37 -5.03 16.95
N ILE A 47 -5.03 -3.88 16.97
CA ILE A 47 -5.54 -3.28 18.21
C ILE A 47 -6.58 -4.18 18.86
N THR A 48 -7.56 -4.65 18.08
CA THR A 48 -8.65 -5.50 18.58
C THR A 48 -8.13 -6.81 19.16
N ALA A 49 -7.16 -7.44 18.50
CA ALA A 49 -6.58 -8.70 18.97
C ALA A 49 -5.79 -8.54 20.27
N SER A 50 -5.12 -7.40 20.48
CA SER A 50 -4.27 -7.15 21.63
C SER A 50 -4.98 -6.42 22.76
N CYS A 51 -6.18 -5.88 22.53
CA CYS A 51 -6.97 -5.14 23.50
C CYS A 51 -8.38 -5.76 23.65
N PRO A 52 -8.49 -7.05 24.04
CA PRO A 52 -9.80 -7.71 24.14
C PRO A 52 -10.65 -7.18 25.31
N THR A 53 -10.03 -6.52 26.28
CA THR A 53 -10.68 -5.90 27.42
C THR A 53 -10.21 -4.44 27.55
N PRO A 54 -10.95 -3.57 28.27
CA PRO A 54 -10.52 -2.19 28.46
C PRO A 54 -9.26 -2.03 29.34
N GLU A 55 -8.67 -3.12 29.80
CA GLU A 55 -7.43 -3.09 30.58
C GLU A 55 -6.23 -2.67 29.73
N GLN A 56 -5.48 -1.71 30.24
CA GLN A 56 -4.33 -1.12 29.58
C GLN A 56 -3.07 -1.97 29.84
N THR A 57 -3.02 -3.15 29.24
CA THR A 57 -1.80 -3.98 29.28
C THR A 57 -0.70 -3.40 28.42
N GLN A 58 0.54 -3.80 28.64
CA GLN A 58 1.67 -3.37 27.82
C GLN A 58 1.48 -3.80 26.35
N ALA A 59 0.96 -5.00 26.14
CA ALA A 59 0.65 -5.51 24.81
C ALA A 59 -0.40 -4.64 24.08
N CYS A 60 -1.45 -4.22 24.78
CA CYS A 60 -2.46 -3.32 24.26
C CYS A 60 -1.88 -1.95 23.91
N LYS A 61 -1.08 -1.36 24.80
CA LYS A 61 -0.43 -0.06 24.54
C LYS A 61 0.48 -0.11 23.32
N SER A 62 1.26 -1.18 23.17
CA SER A 62 2.13 -1.39 22.01
C SER A 62 1.31 -1.54 20.73
N ALA A 63 0.22 -2.30 20.77
CA ALA A 63 -0.68 -2.48 19.64
C ALA A 63 -1.33 -1.17 19.20
N VAL A 64 -1.74 -0.32 20.15
CA VAL A 64 -2.30 1.01 19.84
C VAL A 64 -1.25 1.89 19.18
N ALA A 65 -0.01 1.89 19.69
CA ALA A 65 1.09 2.65 19.07
C ALA A 65 1.39 2.16 17.66
N ASP A 66 1.45 0.85 17.44
CA ASP A 66 1.64 0.24 16.11
C ASP A 66 0.48 0.59 15.17
N GLY A 67 -0.75 0.51 15.67
CA GLY A 67 -1.93 0.86 14.89
C GLY A 67 -1.95 2.32 14.46
N LYS A 68 -1.57 3.24 15.35
CA LYS A 68 -1.43 4.67 15.02
C LYS A 68 -0.35 4.90 13.98
N HIS A 69 0.77 4.19 14.06
CA HIS A 69 1.83 4.26 13.07
C HIS A 69 1.35 3.82 11.69
N VAL A 70 0.64 2.70 11.62
CA VAL A 70 0.04 2.19 10.38
C VAL A 70 -0.97 3.19 9.82
N GLN A 71 -1.83 3.77 10.66
CA GLN A 71 -2.80 4.78 10.22
C GLN A 71 -2.10 6.00 9.62
N ALA A 72 -1.03 6.48 10.24
CA ALA A 72 -0.25 7.61 9.73
C ALA A 72 0.37 7.29 8.36
N MET A 73 0.96 6.11 8.21
CA MET A 73 1.53 5.66 6.94
C MET A 73 0.46 5.50 5.86
N ALA A 74 -0.72 4.98 6.21
CA ALA A 74 -1.85 4.85 5.30
C ALA A 74 -2.37 6.21 4.85
N ASP A 75 -2.44 7.19 5.75
CA ASP A 75 -2.85 8.55 5.43
C ASP A 75 -1.86 9.23 4.48
N GLU A 76 -0.56 9.08 4.71
CA GLU A 76 0.47 9.58 3.80
C GLU A 76 0.36 8.95 2.42
N ALA A 77 0.18 7.65 2.35
CA ALA A 77 0.00 6.94 1.08
C ALA A 77 -1.25 7.44 0.34
N ARG A 78 -2.34 7.63 1.04
CA ARG A 78 -3.56 8.18 0.45
C ARG A 78 -3.35 9.57 -0.12
N GLN A 79 -2.67 10.45 0.61
CA GLN A 79 -2.35 11.79 0.12
C GLN A 79 -1.50 11.73 -1.14
N GLY A 80 -0.51 10.85 -1.19
CA GLY A 80 0.32 10.63 -2.36
C GLY A 80 -0.47 10.09 -3.54
N LEU A 81 -1.44 9.20 -3.32
CA LEU A 81 -2.34 8.69 -4.37
C LEU A 81 -3.28 9.80 -4.88
N ASP A 82 -3.78 10.65 -3.99
CA ASP A 82 -4.60 11.80 -4.37
C ASP A 82 -3.79 12.77 -5.24
N LEU A 83 -2.50 12.96 -4.95
CA LEU A 83 -1.59 13.76 -5.78
C LEU A 83 -1.40 13.12 -7.15
N ALA A 84 -1.21 11.81 -7.23
CA ALA A 84 -1.11 11.09 -8.49
C ALA A 84 -2.37 11.30 -9.35
N LYS A 85 -3.53 11.21 -8.72
CA LYS A 85 -4.82 11.47 -9.37
C LYS A 85 -4.91 12.89 -9.90
N THR A 86 -4.42 13.86 -9.15
CA THR A 86 -4.39 15.28 -9.55
C THR A 86 -3.50 15.49 -10.77
N TYR A 87 -2.32 14.87 -10.80
CA TYR A 87 -1.44 14.93 -11.97
C TYR A 87 -2.11 14.34 -13.21
N ALA A 88 -2.77 13.19 -13.07
CA ALA A 88 -3.47 12.55 -14.17
C ALA A 88 -4.61 13.42 -14.72
N ALA A 89 -5.39 14.04 -13.83
CA ALA A 89 -6.48 14.96 -14.19
C ALA A 89 -5.97 16.21 -14.91
N ALA A 90 -4.74 16.65 -14.60
CA ALA A 90 -4.09 17.78 -15.28
C ALA A 90 -3.44 17.39 -16.61
N GLY A 91 -3.57 16.14 -17.06
CA GLY A 91 -2.96 15.65 -18.28
C GLY A 91 -1.50 15.24 -18.15
N ASN A 92 -0.95 15.23 -16.94
CA ASN A 92 0.44 14.87 -16.68
C ASN A 92 0.55 13.40 -16.25
N LEU A 93 0.33 12.50 -17.19
CA LEU A 93 0.32 11.07 -16.92
C LEU A 93 1.69 10.54 -16.50
N GLN A 94 2.77 11.12 -16.99
CA GLN A 94 4.12 10.70 -16.63
C GLN A 94 4.40 10.95 -15.15
N GLN A 95 4.12 12.14 -14.64
CA GLN A 95 4.28 12.44 -13.20
C GLN A 95 3.28 11.66 -12.35
N ALA A 96 2.07 11.45 -12.85
CA ALA A 96 1.07 10.63 -12.17
C ALA A 96 1.59 9.20 -11.96
N ASN A 97 2.20 8.60 -12.98
CA ASN A 97 2.76 7.26 -12.88
C ASN A 97 3.96 7.19 -11.93
N VAL A 98 4.84 8.19 -11.95
CA VAL A 98 5.98 8.26 -11.01
C VAL A 98 5.47 8.33 -9.57
N GLN A 99 4.50 9.18 -9.31
CA GLN A 99 3.89 9.31 -7.98
C GLN A 99 3.20 8.01 -7.55
N LEU A 100 2.49 7.36 -8.44
CA LEU A 100 1.84 6.07 -8.18
C LEU A 100 2.86 4.99 -7.83
N GLN A 101 4.00 4.93 -8.51
CA GLN A 101 5.07 3.98 -8.21
C GLN A 101 5.66 4.22 -6.82
N LEU A 102 5.88 5.48 -6.45
CA LEU A 102 6.37 5.83 -5.11
C LEU A 102 5.40 5.35 -4.03
N GLU A 103 4.12 5.59 -4.22
CA GLU A 103 3.11 5.17 -3.24
C GLU A 103 2.92 3.66 -3.22
N SER A 104 3.05 2.98 -4.36
CA SER A 104 3.00 1.51 -4.41
C SER A 104 4.15 0.89 -3.63
N ALA A 105 5.35 1.47 -3.71
CA ALA A 105 6.50 1.03 -2.91
C ALA A 105 6.26 1.27 -1.42
N ALA A 106 5.71 2.41 -1.05
CA ALA A 106 5.36 2.73 0.35
C ALA A 106 4.30 1.76 0.90
N LEU A 107 3.29 1.43 0.10
CA LEU A 107 2.25 0.46 0.47
C LEU A 107 2.80 -0.96 0.62
N SER A 108 3.75 -1.36 -0.22
CA SER A 108 4.44 -2.65 -0.08
C SER A 108 5.22 -2.72 1.23
N ALA A 109 5.92 -1.65 1.59
CA ALA A 109 6.62 -1.55 2.87
C ALA A 109 5.65 -1.61 4.06
N LEU A 110 4.49 -0.96 3.94
CA LEU A 110 3.44 -0.99 4.95
C LEU A 110 2.86 -2.40 5.12
N GLN A 111 2.64 -3.11 4.03
CA GLN A 111 2.19 -4.52 4.08
C GLN A 111 3.22 -5.41 4.76
N ALA A 112 4.50 -5.24 4.45
CA ALA A 112 5.58 -5.99 5.11
C ALA A 112 5.61 -5.70 6.62
N TYR A 113 5.40 -4.45 7.01
CA TYR A 113 5.29 -4.07 8.42
C TYR A 113 4.12 -4.78 9.11
N LEU A 114 2.94 -4.78 8.50
CA LEU A 114 1.75 -5.47 9.02
C LEU A 114 1.98 -6.97 9.16
N LEU A 115 2.60 -7.61 8.16
CA LEU A 115 2.95 -9.03 8.22
C LEU A 115 3.90 -9.32 9.39
N SER A 116 4.86 -8.44 9.65
CA SER A 116 5.78 -8.57 10.78
C SER A 116 5.06 -8.49 12.13
N LYS A 117 3.87 -7.90 12.17
CA LYS A 117 3.00 -7.82 13.37
C LYS A 117 1.94 -8.92 13.40
N GLY A 118 2.00 -9.89 12.49
CA GLY A 118 1.08 -11.03 12.45
C GLY A 118 -0.26 -10.76 11.78
N VAL A 119 -0.37 -9.71 10.99
CA VAL A 119 -1.57 -9.39 10.21
C VAL A 119 -1.43 -9.94 8.80
N ASN A 120 -2.39 -10.74 8.37
CA ASN A 120 -2.45 -11.33 7.03
C ASN A 120 -3.35 -10.53 6.08
#